data_2504bf0735a6892d132b702c9ca900d8
#
_entry.id   2504bf0735a6892d132b702c9ca900d8
#
_cell.length_a   1.000
_cell.length_b   1.000
_cell.length_c   1.000
_cell.angle_alpha   90.00
_cell.angle_beta   90.00
_cell.angle_gamma   90.00
#
_symmetry.space_group_name_H-M   'P 1'
#
loop_
_entity.id
_entity.type
_entity.pdbx_description
1 polymer ?
#
loop_
_entity_poly.entity_id
_entity_poly.type
_entity_poly.pdbx_seq_one_letter_code
_entity_poly.pdbx_strand_id
1 'polypeptide(L)'
;MALDKNQIAKRIAKEVKDGYYVNLGIGIPTLVANYVRNDISVEFQSENGVLGMGPFPFEGDEDADIINAGKQTITTLPGASFFDSAFSFGMIRAQKVDLTILGAMEVAENGDIANWKIPGKMVKGMGGAMDLVASAENIIVAMMHVNKAGESKILKKCTLPLTGVGCVKKVVTELAVMEITPKGFKLLERAPGVSVEEIIKSTEADLIIEGEIPEMMIN
;
A
#
# COMPACT_ATOMS: atom_id res chain seq x y z
N MET A 1 -5.23 -14.50 -15.54
CA MET A 1 -4.03 -13.71 -15.98
C MET A 1 -3.65 -12.80 -14.82
N ALA A 2 -2.37 -12.69 -14.46
CA ALA A 2 -1.92 -11.82 -13.38
C ALA A 2 -2.33 -10.36 -13.62
N LEU A 3 -2.68 -9.63 -12.57
CA LEU A 3 -3.09 -8.23 -12.65
C LEU A 3 -1.91 -7.32 -13.01
N ASP A 4 -2.17 -6.24 -13.71
CA ASP A 4 -1.24 -5.13 -13.82
C ASP A 4 -1.29 -4.21 -12.58
N LYS A 5 -0.38 -3.23 -12.53
CA LYS A 5 -0.29 -2.29 -11.40
C LYS A 5 -1.55 -1.43 -11.21
N ASN A 6 -2.22 -1.06 -12.28
CA ASN A 6 -3.45 -0.28 -12.25
C ASN A 6 -4.61 -1.12 -11.71
N GLN A 7 -4.67 -2.39 -12.09
CA GLN A 7 -5.66 -3.33 -11.60
C GLN A 7 -5.48 -3.63 -10.11
N ILE A 8 -4.22 -3.78 -9.63
CA ILE A 8 -3.91 -3.88 -8.19
C ILE A 8 -4.41 -2.63 -7.46
N ALA A 9 -4.07 -1.44 -7.95
CA ALA A 9 -4.51 -0.18 -7.36
C ALA A 9 -6.05 -0.05 -7.34
N LYS A 10 -6.72 -0.43 -8.43
CA LYS A 10 -8.18 -0.44 -8.54
C LYS A 10 -8.83 -1.39 -7.52
N ARG A 11 -8.22 -2.58 -7.30
CA ARG A 11 -8.70 -3.49 -6.25
C ARG A 11 -8.54 -2.87 -4.86
N ILE A 12 -7.40 -2.23 -4.58
CA ILE A 12 -7.13 -1.60 -3.27
C ILE A 12 -8.06 -0.41 -3.03
N ALA A 13 -8.40 0.37 -4.06
CA ALA A 13 -9.32 1.50 -3.93
C ALA A 13 -10.69 1.12 -3.33
N LYS A 14 -11.11 -0.14 -3.44
CA LYS A 14 -12.33 -0.66 -2.80
C LYS A 14 -12.24 -0.74 -1.27
N GLU A 15 -11.05 -0.69 -0.70
CA GLU A 15 -10.84 -0.66 0.75
C GLU A 15 -10.98 0.75 1.35
N VAL A 16 -10.98 1.79 0.50
CA VAL A 16 -11.13 3.18 0.92
C VAL A 16 -12.60 3.46 1.22
N LYS A 17 -12.86 4.04 2.39
CA LYS A 17 -14.21 4.34 2.88
C LYS A 17 -14.46 5.84 2.90
N ASP A 18 -15.72 6.20 2.93
CA ASP A 18 -16.16 7.58 3.10
C ASP A 18 -15.63 8.20 4.40
N GLY A 19 -15.13 9.42 4.32
CA GLY A 19 -14.56 10.16 5.44
C GLY A 19 -13.13 9.78 5.82
N TYR A 20 -12.47 8.87 5.08
CA TYR A 20 -11.11 8.45 5.41
C TYR A 20 -10.05 9.51 5.10
N TYR A 21 -9.08 9.61 6.00
CA TYR A 21 -7.77 10.21 5.75
C TYR A 21 -6.81 9.10 5.30
N VAL A 22 -6.27 9.22 4.10
CA VAL A 22 -5.48 8.17 3.44
C VAL A 22 -4.08 8.66 3.12
N ASN A 23 -3.06 7.92 3.54
CA ASN A 23 -1.67 8.14 3.11
C ASN A 23 -1.27 7.11 2.07
N LEU A 24 -0.66 7.57 0.97
CA LEU A 24 -0.23 6.74 -0.15
C LEU A 24 1.29 6.74 -0.27
N GLY A 25 1.88 5.57 -0.11
CA GLY A 25 3.30 5.34 -0.42
C GLY A 25 3.61 5.45 -1.91
N ILE A 26 4.89 5.47 -2.24
CA ILE A 26 5.40 5.64 -3.61
C ILE A 26 5.18 4.38 -4.45
N GLY A 27 4.85 4.54 -5.72
CA GLY A 27 4.73 3.47 -6.71
C GLY A 27 3.29 2.98 -6.91
N ILE A 28 2.98 1.69 -6.74
CA ILE A 28 1.61 1.17 -6.90
C ILE A 28 0.61 1.92 -5.98
N PRO A 29 0.94 2.22 -4.72
CA PRO A 29 0.04 2.94 -3.83
C PRO A 29 -0.45 4.28 -4.38
N THR A 30 0.41 5.08 -5.04
CA THR A 30 -0.01 6.39 -5.58
C THR A 30 -1.09 6.27 -6.66
N LEU A 31 -1.17 5.15 -7.36
CA LEU A 31 -2.19 4.92 -8.38
C LEU A 31 -3.60 4.74 -7.80
N VAL A 32 -3.71 4.40 -6.51
CA VAL A 32 -4.99 4.13 -5.85
C VAL A 32 -5.92 5.34 -5.88
N ALA A 33 -5.37 6.55 -5.75
CA ALA A 33 -6.15 7.79 -5.82
C ALA A 33 -6.99 7.92 -7.09
N ASN A 34 -6.51 7.36 -8.22
CA ASN A 34 -7.19 7.43 -9.51
C ASN A 34 -8.45 6.56 -9.59
N TYR A 35 -8.65 5.65 -8.64
CA TYR A 35 -9.69 4.62 -8.66
C TYR A 35 -10.65 4.68 -7.47
N VAL A 36 -10.46 5.63 -6.57
CA VAL A 36 -11.40 5.86 -5.48
C VAL A 36 -12.73 6.34 -6.06
N ARG A 37 -13.83 5.84 -5.53
CA ARG A 37 -15.18 6.17 -5.98
C ARG A 37 -15.47 7.66 -5.78
N ASN A 38 -16.17 8.26 -6.74
CA ASN A 38 -16.52 9.69 -6.71
C ASN A 38 -17.70 10.01 -5.76
N ASP A 39 -18.39 9.00 -5.24
CA ASP A 39 -19.54 9.13 -4.34
C ASP A 39 -19.15 9.13 -2.85
N ILE A 40 -17.85 9.11 -2.55
CA ILE A 40 -17.31 9.18 -1.19
C ILE A 40 -16.35 10.37 -1.06
N SER A 41 -16.28 10.94 0.14
CA SER A 41 -15.32 11.99 0.50
C SER A 41 -14.08 11.36 1.11
N VAL A 42 -12.92 11.62 0.53
CA VAL A 42 -11.63 11.08 1.00
C VAL A 42 -10.59 12.18 0.97
N GLU A 43 -9.85 12.30 2.05
CA GLU A 43 -8.76 13.26 2.14
C GLU A 43 -7.41 12.55 2.02
N PHE A 44 -6.69 12.80 0.93
CA PHE A 44 -5.34 12.29 0.75
C PHE A 44 -4.31 13.18 1.46
N GLN A 45 -3.54 12.56 2.35
CA GLN A 45 -2.46 13.19 3.08
C GLN A 45 -1.11 12.81 2.47
N SER A 46 -0.24 13.78 2.28
CA SER A 46 1.16 13.56 1.99
C SER A 46 2.03 13.99 3.17
N GLU A 47 2.91 13.12 3.64
CA GLU A 47 3.68 13.35 4.87
C GLU A 47 4.61 14.56 4.82
N ASN A 48 4.95 15.08 3.64
CA ASN A 48 5.72 16.32 3.51
C ASN A 48 4.93 17.58 3.90
N GLY A 49 3.60 17.50 4.11
CA GLY A 49 2.82 18.57 4.69
C GLY A 49 1.62 19.04 3.86
N VAL A 50 0.96 18.14 3.16
CA VAL A 50 -0.28 18.43 2.41
C VAL A 50 -1.42 17.54 2.88
N LEU A 51 -2.57 18.13 3.14
CA LEU A 51 -3.85 17.44 3.30
C LEU A 51 -4.83 17.98 2.27
N GLY A 52 -5.55 17.11 1.58
CA GLY A 52 -6.37 17.47 0.42
C GLY A 52 -5.58 17.45 -0.88
N MET A 53 -4.67 16.45 -1.02
CA MET A 53 -3.93 16.22 -2.26
C MET A 53 -4.90 15.86 -3.38
N GLY A 54 -4.80 16.58 -4.51
CA GLY A 54 -5.58 16.36 -5.72
C GLY A 54 -4.88 15.48 -6.74
N PRO A 55 -5.44 15.34 -7.93
CA PRO A 55 -4.84 14.59 -9.03
C PRO A 55 -3.53 15.21 -9.51
N PHE A 56 -2.82 14.49 -10.36
CA PHE A 56 -1.65 15.05 -11.06
C PHE A 56 -2.07 16.19 -11.98
N PRO A 57 -1.28 17.28 -12.09
CA PRO A 57 -1.56 18.37 -13.01
C PRO A 57 -1.47 17.90 -14.47
N PHE A 58 -2.11 18.64 -15.38
CA PHE A 58 -1.87 18.49 -16.80
C PHE A 58 -0.50 19.06 -17.16
N GLU A 59 0.06 18.60 -18.29
CA GLU A 59 1.32 19.12 -18.81
C GLU A 59 1.22 20.64 -19.06
N GLY A 60 2.12 21.40 -18.41
CA GLY A 60 2.15 22.86 -18.47
C GLY A 60 1.42 23.57 -17.32
N ASP A 61 0.66 22.84 -16.48
CA ASP A 61 -0.05 23.38 -15.31
C ASP A 61 0.67 23.03 -13.99
N GLU A 62 1.91 22.45 -14.07
CA GLU A 62 2.66 22.03 -12.92
C GLU A 62 3.13 23.23 -12.09
N ASP A 63 2.89 23.16 -10.77
CA ASP A 63 3.52 24.04 -9.80
C ASP A 63 4.67 23.29 -9.13
N ALA A 64 5.90 23.75 -9.34
CA ALA A 64 7.12 23.12 -8.82
C ALA A 64 7.19 23.12 -7.27
N ASP A 65 6.47 24.01 -6.60
CA ASP A 65 6.42 24.13 -5.15
C ASP A 65 5.38 23.20 -4.52
N ILE A 66 4.45 22.64 -5.33
CA ILE A 66 3.40 21.73 -4.86
C ILE A 66 3.74 20.30 -5.26
N ILE A 67 4.41 19.60 -4.36
CA ILE A 67 4.85 18.21 -4.58
C ILE A 67 4.38 17.28 -3.46
N ASN A 68 4.18 16.00 -3.81
CA ASN A 68 3.96 14.95 -2.82
C ASN A 68 5.29 14.45 -2.22
N ALA A 69 5.22 13.56 -1.23
CA ALA A 69 6.40 12.94 -0.61
C ALA A 69 7.25 12.12 -1.59
N GLY A 70 6.66 11.68 -2.71
CA GLY A 70 7.36 11.02 -3.83
C GLY A 70 8.07 11.99 -4.77
N LYS A 71 8.04 13.30 -4.49
CA LYS A 71 8.63 14.38 -5.30
C LYS A 71 7.96 14.54 -6.69
N GLN A 72 6.71 14.14 -6.79
CA GLN A 72 5.91 14.37 -7.99
C GLN A 72 5.06 15.62 -7.77
N THR A 73 4.93 16.46 -8.81
CA THR A 73 4.01 17.60 -8.78
C THR A 73 2.57 17.10 -8.67
N ILE A 74 1.79 17.76 -7.84
CA ILE A 74 0.39 17.45 -7.58
C ILE A 74 -0.45 18.71 -7.68
N THR A 75 -1.76 18.55 -7.79
CA THR A 75 -2.73 19.62 -7.52
C THR A 75 -3.26 19.49 -6.10
N THR A 76 -4.03 20.46 -5.67
CA THR A 76 -4.73 20.44 -4.38
C THR A 76 -6.22 20.64 -4.58
N LEU A 77 -7.02 20.01 -3.74
CA LEU A 77 -8.46 20.17 -3.74
C LEU A 77 -8.85 21.48 -3.04
N PRO A 78 -10.01 22.07 -3.37
CA PRO A 78 -10.54 23.22 -2.62
C PRO A 78 -10.66 22.89 -1.13
N GLY A 79 -10.07 23.72 -0.27
CA GLY A 79 -10.02 23.46 1.17
C GLY A 79 -8.77 22.73 1.66
N ALA A 80 -7.85 22.38 0.75
CA ALA A 80 -6.58 21.77 1.13
C ALA A 80 -5.81 22.62 2.14
N SER A 81 -5.05 21.96 2.99
CA SER A 81 -4.23 22.59 4.02
C SER A 81 -2.76 22.23 3.86
N PHE A 82 -1.89 23.20 4.09
CA PHE A 82 -0.45 23.05 4.09
C PHE A 82 0.10 23.29 5.49
N PHE A 83 1.04 22.46 5.91
CA PHE A 83 1.65 22.54 7.24
C PHE A 83 3.06 21.97 7.19
N ASP A 84 3.84 22.25 8.22
CA ASP A 84 5.20 21.74 8.33
C ASP A 84 5.24 20.23 8.60
N SER A 85 6.41 19.62 8.41
CA SER A 85 6.60 18.20 8.61
C SER A 85 6.36 17.77 10.07
N ALA A 86 6.63 18.62 11.05
CA ALA A 86 6.40 18.28 12.46
C ALA A 86 4.90 18.09 12.73
N PHE A 87 4.06 18.98 12.20
CA PHE A 87 2.60 18.84 12.30
C PHE A 87 2.10 17.61 11.53
N SER A 88 2.59 17.40 10.31
CA SER A 88 2.25 16.23 9.48
C SER A 88 2.53 14.91 10.19
N PHE A 89 3.74 14.75 10.71
CA PHE A 89 4.10 13.54 11.48
C PHE A 89 3.37 13.48 12.84
N GLY A 90 3.01 14.63 13.41
CA GLY A 90 2.12 14.71 14.57
C GLY A 90 0.75 14.08 14.30
N MET A 91 0.15 14.36 13.13
CA MET A 91 -1.12 13.73 12.71
C MET A 91 -0.97 12.21 12.57
N ILE A 92 0.11 11.74 11.93
CA ILE A 92 0.39 10.31 11.76
C ILE A 92 0.50 9.62 13.12
N ARG A 93 1.35 10.14 14.02
CA ARG A 93 1.58 9.60 15.37
C ARG A 93 0.34 9.67 16.26
N ALA A 94 -0.52 10.67 16.05
CA ALA A 94 -1.80 10.80 16.75
C ALA A 94 -2.91 9.89 16.15
N GLN A 95 -2.56 8.99 15.25
CA GLN A 95 -3.49 8.03 14.60
C GLN A 95 -4.66 8.74 13.88
N LYS A 96 -4.36 9.85 13.20
CA LYS A 96 -5.37 10.61 12.41
C LYS A 96 -5.40 10.16 10.94
N VAL A 97 -4.59 9.19 10.56
CA VAL A 97 -4.61 8.55 9.24
C VAL A 97 -5.32 7.20 9.38
N ASP A 98 -6.48 7.07 8.74
CA ASP A 98 -7.33 5.87 8.85
C ASP A 98 -6.78 4.69 8.04
N LEU A 99 -6.13 4.99 6.93
CA LEU A 99 -5.58 3.98 6.02
C LEU A 99 -4.24 4.43 5.45
N THR A 100 -3.24 3.57 5.57
CA THR A 100 -1.95 3.73 4.91
C THR A 100 -1.75 2.60 3.89
N ILE A 101 -1.39 2.96 2.66
CA ILE A 101 -1.09 2.01 1.60
C ILE A 101 0.39 2.12 1.25
N LEU A 102 1.14 1.04 1.43
CA LEU A 102 2.59 1.02 1.25
C LEU A 102 3.02 -0.01 0.21
N GLY A 103 4.14 0.29 -0.47
CA GLY A 103 4.87 -0.73 -1.21
C GLY A 103 5.78 -1.53 -0.28
N ALA A 104 6.06 -2.81 -0.62
CA ALA A 104 7.00 -3.63 0.14
C ALA A 104 7.94 -4.42 -0.75
N MET A 105 9.10 -4.77 -0.17
CA MET A 105 10.04 -5.74 -0.72
C MET A 105 9.70 -7.14 -0.22
N GLU A 106 9.33 -7.25 1.07
CA GLU A 106 8.91 -8.48 1.74
C GLU A 106 7.82 -8.18 2.77
N VAL A 107 6.91 -9.13 2.95
CA VAL A 107 5.92 -9.16 4.04
C VAL A 107 5.91 -10.57 4.64
N ALA A 108 5.90 -10.66 5.98
CA ALA A 108 5.84 -11.93 6.69
C ALA A 108 4.44 -12.24 7.23
N GLU A 109 4.20 -13.51 7.54
CA GLU A 109 2.90 -14.03 8.00
C GLU A 109 2.42 -13.43 9.32
N ASN A 110 3.35 -12.89 10.12
CA ASN A 110 3.04 -12.18 11.37
C ASN A 110 2.76 -10.67 11.18
N GLY A 111 2.78 -10.17 9.93
CA GLY A 111 2.56 -8.76 9.61
C GLY A 111 3.79 -7.87 9.64
N ASP A 112 4.98 -8.45 9.71
CA ASP A 112 6.22 -7.69 9.55
C ASP A 112 6.37 -7.21 8.10
N ILE A 113 6.96 -6.02 7.92
CA ILE A 113 7.20 -5.41 6.60
C ILE A 113 8.66 -4.95 6.46
N ALA A 114 9.24 -5.20 5.28
CA ALA A 114 10.54 -4.67 4.88
C ALA A 114 10.42 -3.95 3.54
N ASN A 115 10.77 -2.65 3.50
CA ASN A 115 10.61 -1.84 2.27
C ASN A 115 11.68 -0.77 2.06
N TRP A 116 12.75 -0.72 2.87
CA TRP A 116 13.68 0.41 2.83
C TRP A 116 15.12 0.06 2.44
N LYS A 117 15.56 -1.19 2.66
CA LYS A 117 16.96 -1.58 2.45
C LYS A 117 17.08 -3.01 1.92
N ILE A 118 17.93 -3.19 0.92
CA ILE A 118 18.47 -4.48 0.50
C ILE A 118 19.97 -4.44 0.79
N PRO A 119 20.48 -5.20 1.77
CA PRO A 119 21.90 -5.18 2.14
C PRO A 119 22.82 -5.42 0.94
N GLY A 120 23.86 -4.59 0.79
CA GLY A 120 24.82 -4.70 -0.31
C GLY A 120 24.33 -4.26 -1.68
N LYS A 121 23.03 -3.93 -1.86
CA LYS A 121 22.45 -3.55 -3.16
C LYS A 121 21.81 -2.17 -3.16
N MET A 122 20.96 -1.87 -2.18
CA MET A 122 20.13 -0.67 -2.22
C MET A 122 19.73 -0.20 -0.82
N VAL A 123 19.79 1.13 -0.63
CA VAL A 123 19.18 1.80 0.53
C VAL A 123 18.30 2.91 -0.01
N LYS A 124 16.98 2.75 0.07
CA LYS A 124 16.02 3.80 -0.31
C LYS A 124 15.82 4.84 0.79
N GLY A 125 16.24 4.51 2.03
CA GLY A 125 15.89 5.28 3.20
C GLY A 125 14.51 4.91 3.74
N MET A 126 14.28 5.20 5.00
CA MET A 126 13.04 4.84 5.68
C MET A 126 11.92 5.83 5.40
N GLY A 127 12.27 7.11 5.13
CA GLY A 127 11.28 8.18 4.97
C GLY A 127 10.27 8.21 6.12
N GLY A 128 9.03 8.54 5.81
CA GLY A 128 7.91 8.50 6.76
C GLY A 128 7.34 7.11 7.05
N ALA A 129 7.83 6.07 6.36
CA ALA A 129 7.22 4.73 6.46
C ALA A 129 7.26 4.15 7.88
N MET A 130 8.33 4.42 8.65
CA MET A 130 8.41 3.92 10.04
C MET A 130 7.39 4.55 10.98
N ASP A 131 7.12 5.85 10.84
CA ASP A 131 6.08 6.52 11.61
C ASP A 131 4.69 6.01 11.21
N LEU A 132 4.45 5.83 9.91
CA LEU A 132 3.19 5.28 9.38
C LEU A 132 2.94 3.86 9.90
N VAL A 133 3.92 2.95 9.82
CA VAL A 133 3.75 1.57 10.27
C VAL A 133 3.66 1.43 11.79
N ALA A 134 4.21 2.40 12.53
CA ALA A 134 4.11 2.41 13.99
C ALA A 134 2.78 2.97 14.51
N SER A 135 2.05 3.71 13.69
CA SER A 135 0.92 4.50 14.15
C SER A 135 -0.39 4.27 13.41
N ALA A 136 -0.35 3.92 12.11
CA ALA A 136 -1.57 3.71 11.34
C ALA A 136 -2.30 2.43 11.80
N GLU A 137 -3.61 2.54 11.99
CA GLU A 137 -4.44 1.42 12.41
C GLU A 137 -4.61 0.37 11.30
N ASN A 138 -4.75 0.84 10.06
CA ASN A 138 -4.97 0.00 8.89
C ASN A 138 -3.84 0.19 7.87
N ILE A 139 -3.03 -0.85 7.69
CA ILE A 139 -1.95 -0.86 6.70
C ILE A 139 -2.22 -1.94 5.66
N ILE A 140 -2.33 -1.49 4.40
CA ILE A 140 -2.43 -2.36 3.23
C ILE A 140 -1.13 -2.29 2.44
N VAL A 141 -0.59 -3.43 2.08
CA VAL A 141 0.58 -3.50 1.20
C VAL A 141 0.16 -3.78 -0.23
N ALA A 142 0.64 -2.94 -1.16
CA ALA A 142 0.51 -3.08 -2.60
C ALA A 142 1.86 -3.49 -3.20
N MET A 143 2.01 -4.70 -3.71
CA MET A 143 3.28 -5.21 -4.19
C MET A 143 3.12 -6.33 -5.21
N MET A 144 4.19 -6.64 -5.96
CA MET A 144 4.25 -7.86 -6.76
C MET A 144 4.48 -9.06 -5.84
N HIS A 145 3.86 -10.19 -6.13
CA HIS A 145 3.89 -11.41 -5.33
C HIS A 145 5.29 -12.05 -5.29
N VAL A 146 5.96 -12.02 -6.43
CA VAL A 146 7.32 -12.54 -6.59
C VAL A 146 8.28 -11.45 -7.03
N ASN A 147 9.58 -11.69 -6.82
CA ASN A 147 10.63 -10.83 -7.35
C ASN A 147 10.95 -11.19 -8.82
N LYS A 148 11.92 -10.49 -9.42
CA LYS A 148 12.33 -10.72 -10.83
C LYS A 148 12.94 -12.11 -11.09
N ALA A 149 13.39 -12.79 -10.05
CA ALA A 149 13.93 -14.16 -10.13
C ALA A 149 12.83 -15.23 -9.92
N GLY A 150 11.57 -14.81 -9.67
CA GLY A 150 10.46 -15.72 -9.40
C GLY A 150 10.39 -16.17 -7.93
N GLU A 151 11.18 -15.59 -7.04
CA GLU A 151 11.17 -15.92 -5.61
C GLU A 151 10.04 -15.15 -4.91
N SER A 152 9.37 -15.81 -3.97
CA SER A 152 8.29 -15.24 -3.17
C SER A 152 8.76 -14.02 -2.37
N LYS A 153 7.88 -13.03 -2.26
CA LYS A 153 8.02 -11.88 -1.37
C LYS A 153 7.05 -11.95 -0.19
N ILE A 154 6.20 -12.99 -0.19
CA ILE A 154 5.26 -13.34 0.86
C ILE A 154 5.87 -14.50 1.64
N LEU A 155 6.40 -14.21 2.82
CA LEU A 155 7.34 -15.08 3.53
C LEU A 155 6.81 -15.50 4.90
N LYS A 156 7.33 -16.60 5.42
CA LYS A 156 7.12 -16.96 6.85
C LYS A 156 7.76 -15.92 7.77
N LYS A 157 8.94 -15.43 7.38
CA LYS A 157 9.69 -14.41 8.11
C LYS A 157 10.48 -13.55 7.13
N CYS A 158 10.42 -12.23 7.30
CA CYS A 158 11.23 -11.32 6.50
C CYS A 158 12.73 -11.60 6.67
N THR A 159 13.46 -11.58 5.57
CA THR A 159 14.91 -11.74 5.52
C THR A 159 15.62 -10.39 5.44
N LEU A 160 14.94 -9.36 4.95
CA LEU A 160 15.44 -8.00 4.86
C LEU A 160 15.22 -7.22 6.17
N PRO A 161 16.00 -6.14 6.40
CA PRO A 161 15.80 -5.27 7.56
C PRO A 161 14.37 -4.71 7.61
N LEU A 162 13.72 -4.88 8.75
CA LEU A 162 12.33 -4.50 8.93
C LEU A 162 12.14 -2.98 8.93
N THR A 163 10.99 -2.57 8.41
CA THR A 163 10.44 -1.22 8.54
C THR A 163 9.46 -1.15 9.71
N GLY A 164 8.67 -2.19 9.89
CA GLY A 164 7.70 -2.32 10.97
C GLY A 164 7.45 -3.79 11.34
N VAL A 165 6.96 -4.00 12.56
CA VAL A 165 6.70 -5.32 13.15
C VAL A 165 5.21 -5.48 13.40
N GLY A 166 4.62 -6.57 12.90
CA GLY A 166 3.23 -6.95 13.19
C GLY A 166 2.17 -5.92 12.76
N CYS A 167 2.47 -5.04 11.80
CA CYS A 167 1.65 -3.87 11.51
C CYS A 167 0.77 -4.03 10.25
N VAL A 168 1.16 -4.88 9.30
CA VAL A 168 0.40 -5.09 8.07
C VAL A 168 -0.88 -5.87 8.36
N LYS A 169 -2.00 -5.40 7.83
CA LYS A 169 -3.30 -6.08 7.94
C LYS A 169 -3.67 -6.84 6.68
N LYS A 170 -3.32 -6.32 5.52
CA LYS A 170 -3.71 -6.88 4.22
C LYS A 170 -2.61 -6.71 3.20
N VAL A 171 -2.45 -7.69 2.33
CA VAL A 171 -1.53 -7.64 1.17
C VAL A 171 -2.34 -7.87 -0.09
N VAL A 172 -2.14 -6.99 -1.09
CA VAL A 172 -2.74 -7.12 -2.41
C VAL A 172 -1.62 -7.20 -3.44
N THR A 173 -1.64 -8.26 -4.20
CA THR A 173 -0.66 -8.54 -5.25
C THR A 173 -1.34 -8.71 -6.60
N GLU A 174 -0.57 -8.95 -7.65
CA GLU A 174 -1.09 -9.31 -8.97
C GLU A 174 -1.77 -10.68 -9.01
N LEU A 175 -1.58 -11.51 -7.96
CA LEU A 175 -2.14 -12.86 -7.88
C LEU A 175 -3.28 -12.99 -6.88
N ALA A 176 -3.21 -12.26 -5.75
CA ALA A 176 -4.05 -12.53 -4.59
C ALA A 176 -4.31 -11.31 -3.71
N VAL A 177 -5.44 -11.35 -2.98
CA VAL A 177 -5.69 -10.57 -1.77
C VAL A 177 -5.57 -11.49 -0.58
N MET A 178 -4.74 -11.12 0.38
CA MET A 178 -4.49 -11.89 1.60
C MET A 178 -4.64 -10.99 2.82
N GLU A 179 -5.28 -11.51 3.85
CA GLU A 179 -5.38 -10.88 5.18
C GLU A 179 -4.37 -11.53 6.12
N ILE A 180 -3.74 -10.73 6.97
CA ILE A 180 -2.88 -11.25 8.03
C ILE A 180 -3.71 -11.50 9.28
N THR A 181 -3.69 -12.74 9.74
CA THR A 181 -4.38 -13.20 10.93
C THR A 181 -3.39 -13.68 11.99
N PRO A 182 -3.80 -13.91 13.24
CA PRO A 182 -2.93 -14.53 14.25
C PRO A 182 -2.39 -15.92 13.88
N LYS A 183 -2.97 -16.54 12.84
CA LYS A 183 -2.56 -17.87 12.35
C LYS A 183 -1.74 -17.82 11.05
N GLY A 184 -1.47 -16.63 10.52
CA GLY A 184 -0.77 -16.41 9.27
C GLY A 184 -1.65 -15.81 8.17
N PHE A 185 -1.21 -15.91 6.92
CA PHE A 185 -1.94 -15.37 5.77
C PHE A 185 -3.20 -16.14 5.45
N LYS A 186 -4.34 -15.46 5.45
CA LYS A 186 -5.62 -15.98 4.94
C LYS A 186 -5.85 -15.48 3.52
N LEU A 187 -6.00 -16.40 2.58
CA LEU A 187 -6.33 -16.07 1.19
C LEU A 187 -7.81 -15.63 1.11
N LEU A 188 -8.05 -14.40 0.64
CA LEU A 188 -9.41 -13.84 0.53
C LEU A 188 -9.92 -13.87 -0.91
N GLU A 189 -9.06 -13.49 -1.88
CA GLU A 189 -9.42 -13.39 -3.29
C GLU A 189 -8.24 -13.81 -4.16
N ARG A 190 -8.52 -14.30 -5.35
CA ARG A 190 -7.54 -14.61 -6.40
C ARG A 190 -7.73 -13.72 -7.62
N ALA A 191 -6.67 -13.45 -8.35
CA ALA A 191 -6.80 -12.74 -9.62
C ALA A 191 -7.62 -13.57 -10.65
N PRO A 192 -8.37 -12.92 -11.55
CA PRO A 192 -9.15 -13.61 -12.56
C PRO A 192 -8.31 -14.59 -13.39
N GLY A 193 -8.74 -15.86 -13.41
CA GLY A 193 -8.06 -16.94 -14.14
C GLY A 193 -6.76 -17.44 -13.51
N VAL A 194 -6.41 -17.01 -12.30
CA VAL A 194 -5.30 -17.57 -11.51
C VAL A 194 -5.87 -18.65 -10.58
N SER A 195 -5.24 -19.83 -10.54
CA SER A 195 -5.67 -20.90 -9.65
C SER A 195 -5.13 -20.73 -8.22
N VAL A 196 -5.79 -21.34 -7.25
CA VAL A 196 -5.32 -21.38 -5.86
C VAL A 196 -3.97 -22.10 -5.77
N GLU A 197 -3.76 -23.16 -6.55
CA GLU A 197 -2.52 -23.92 -6.61
C GLU A 197 -1.36 -23.07 -7.12
N GLU A 198 -1.61 -22.17 -8.09
CA GLU A 198 -0.61 -21.24 -8.60
C GLU A 198 -0.19 -20.24 -7.50
N ILE A 199 -1.14 -19.73 -6.71
CA ILE A 199 -0.87 -18.83 -5.59
C ILE A 199 -0.05 -19.55 -4.52
N ILE A 200 -0.43 -20.78 -4.14
CA ILE A 200 0.31 -21.59 -3.15
C ILE A 200 1.74 -21.79 -3.61
N LYS A 201 1.94 -22.17 -4.88
CA LYS A 201 3.28 -22.42 -5.45
C LYS A 201 4.16 -21.16 -5.46
N SER A 202 3.55 -19.99 -5.58
CA SER A 202 4.24 -18.69 -5.63
C SER A 202 4.47 -18.07 -4.25
N THR A 203 3.93 -18.68 -3.18
CA THR A 203 3.98 -18.17 -1.80
C THR A 203 4.90 -19.07 -0.96
N GLU A 204 5.88 -18.49 -0.25
CA GLU A 204 6.71 -19.26 0.69
C GLU A 204 5.97 -19.53 2.02
N ALA A 205 5.20 -18.54 2.49
CA ALA A 205 4.41 -18.67 3.70
C ALA A 205 3.25 -19.67 3.51
N ASP A 206 2.82 -20.29 4.61
CA ASP A 206 1.64 -21.15 4.60
C ASP A 206 0.37 -20.29 4.46
N LEU A 207 -0.53 -20.68 3.55
CA LEU A 207 -1.79 -20.00 3.32
C LEU A 207 -2.95 -20.74 4.01
N ILE A 208 -3.78 -19.97 4.71
CA ILE A 208 -5.05 -20.43 5.23
C ILE A 208 -6.09 -20.25 4.12
N ILE A 209 -6.68 -21.36 3.69
CA ILE A 209 -7.69 -21.40 2.63
C ILE A 209 -8.98 -21.94 3.23
N GLU A 210 -10.02 -21.13 3.23
CA GLU A 210 -11.33 -21.49 3.79
C GLU A 210 -12.41 -21.34 2.72
N GLY A 211 -13.00 -22.46 2.34
CA GLY A 211 -14.05 -22.49 1.33
C GLY A 211 -13.57 -22.20 -0.09
N GLU A 212 -14.49 -21.74 -0.93
CA GLU A 212 -14.19 -21.31 -2.30
C GLU A 212 -13.60 -19.90 -2.29
N ILE A 213 -12.47 -19.71 -2.99
CA ILE A 213 -11.81 -18.40 -3.09
C ILE A 213 -12.35 -17.67 -4.32
N PRO A 214 -13.08 -16.55 -4.12
CA PRO A 214 -13.65 -15.79 -5.23
C PRO A 214 -12.57 -15.08 -6.05
N GLU A 215 -12.91 -14.77 -7.29
CA GLU A 215 -12.07 -13.89 -8.12
C GLU A 215 -12.24 -12.42 -7.71
N MET A 216 -11.14 -11.66 -7.80
CA MET A 216 -11.15 -10.21 -7.62
C MET A 216 -12.07 -9.57 -8.66
N MET A 217 -13.00 -8.74 -8.23
CA MET A 217 -13.75 -7.88 -9.13
C MET A 217 -12.91 -6.65 -9.49
N ILE A 218 -12.49 -6.55 -10.76
CA ILE A 218 -11.63 -5.48 -11.28
C ILE A 218 -12.41 -4.45 -12.13
N ASN A 219 -13.69 -4.67 -12.33
CA ASN A 219 -14.55 -3.79 -13.14
C ASN A 219 -14.92 -2.48 -12.45
#